data_50c4423d4b25c9c42b198670c236c2c2
#
_entry.id   50c4423d4b25c9c42b198670c236c2c2
#
_cell.length_a   1.000
_cell.length_b   1.000
_cell.length_c   1.000
_cell.angle_alpha   90.00
_cell.angle_beta   90.00
_cell.angle_gamma   90.00
#
_symmetry.space_group_name_H-M   'P 1'
#
loop_
_entity.id
_entity.type
_entity.pdbx_description
1 polymer ?
#
loop_
_entity_poly.entity_id
_entity_poly.type
_entity_poly.pdbx_seq_one_letter_code
_entity_poly.pdbx_strand_id
1 'polypeptide(L)'
;EAAVAQASGKTDFSALQAALENGVAKGVSYFVFDLLAEGVNDLRKTPLLERKARLEKLLAKAKAPIRVSPYFEGGGPDVLEAFRKKGLEGVVSKKASSTYQSGRSNAWLKIKCVNEQEFVIIGYQPSLKGRAFASLM
;
A
#
# COMPACT_ATOMS: atom_id res chain seq x y z
N GLU A 1 -7.56 -0.92 -0.88
CA GLU A 1 -7.06 0.35 -0.34
C GLU A 1 -7.72 1.52 -1.04
N ALA A 2 -8.16 2.54 -0.28
CA ALA A 2 -8.69 3.76 -0.85
C ALA A 2 -7.61 4.85 -0.83
N ALA A 3 -7.47 5.62 -1.91
CA ALA A 3 -6.52 6.71 -2.00
C ALA A 3 -7.01 7.80 -2.94
N VAL A 4 -6.56 9.03 -2.70
CA VAL A 4 -6.65 10.12 -3.68
C VAL A 4 -5.31 10.18 -4.40
N ALA A 5 -5.32 9.93 -5.71
CA ALA A 5 -4.13 9.98 -6.54
C ALA A 5 -3.97 11.36 -7.18
N GLN A 6 -2.79 11.95 -7.02
CA GLN A 6 -2.40 13.17 -7.73
C GLN A 6 -2.06 12.86 -9.20
N ALA A 7 -1.99 13.88 -10.04
CA ALA A 7 -1.57 13.75 -11.44
C ALA A 7 -0.16 13.12 -11.59
N SER A 8 0.70 13.31 -10.59
CA SER A 8 2.04 12.69 -10.50
C SER A 8 2.02 11.17 -10.25
N GLY A 9 0.85 10.59 -9.93
CA GLY A 9 0.70 9.20 -9.49
C GLY A 9 0.98 8.97 -8.01
N LYS A 10 1.42 9.99 -7.26
CA LYS A 10 1.55 9.90 -5.80
C LYS A 10 0.18 9.92 -5.14
N THR A 11 0.05 9.19 -4.04
CA THR A 11 -1.16 9.25 -3.21
C THR A 11 -1.03 10.35 -2.17
N ASP A 12 -2.15 11.00 -1.88
CA ASP A 12 -2.23 12.07 -0.88
C ASP A 12 -3.19 11.66 0.24
N PHE A 13 -2.61 11.40 1.40
CA PHE A 13 -3.38 10.98 2.58
C PHE A 13 -4.25 12.11 3.13
N SER A 14 -3.74 13.34 3.13
CA SER A 14 -4.50 14.49 3.62
C SER A 14 -5.72 14.79 2.75
N ALA A 15 -5.56 14.63 1.42
CA ALA A 15 -6.67 14.74 0.48
C ALA A 15 -7.71 13.62 0.67
N LEU A 16 -7.26 12.40 0.98
CA LEU A 16 -8.18 11.30 1.31
C LEU A 16 -8.95 11.60 2.60
N GLN A 17 -8.26 12.06 3.64
CA GLN A 17 -8.89 12.42 4.91
C GLN A 17 -9.94 13.52 4.72
N ALA A 18 -9.59 14.59 4.02
CA ALA A 18 -10.54 15.67 3.71
C ALA A 18 -11.75 15.19 2.89
N ALA A 19 -11.53 14.28 1.93
CA ALA A 19 -12.63 13.70 1.15
C ALA A 19 -13.60 12.89 2.02
N LEU A 20 -13.07 12.11 2.96
CA LEU A 20 -13.87 11.31 3.89
C LEU A 20 -14.63 12.19 4.89
N GLU A 21 -14.01 13.22 5.46
CA GLU A 21 -14.62 14.16 6.40
C GLU A 21 -15.76 14.95 5.76
N ASN A 22 -15.61 15.33 4.50
CA ASN A 22 -16.62 16.08 3.76
C ASN A 22 -17.66 15.19 3.05
N GLY A 23 -17.59 13.87 3.18
CA GLY A 23 -18.47 12.92 2.49
C GLY A 23 -18.33 12.96 0.95
N VAL A 24 -17.22 13.46 0.42
CA VAL A 24 -16.99 13.65 -1.02
C VAL A 24 -16.16 12.50 -1.57
N ALA A 25 -16.78 11.59 -2.32
CA ALA A 25 -16.08 10.49 -2.98
C ALA A 25 -15.33 10.89 -4.26
N LYS A 26 -15.49 12.14 -4.73
CA LYS A 26 -14.87 12.61 -5.99
C LYS A 26 -13.34 12.60 -5.87
N GLY A 27 -12.69 11.92 -6.80
CA GLY A 27 -11.21 11.78 -6.83
C GLY A 27 -10.66 10.62 -6.01
N VAL A 28 -11.48 9.96 -5.20
CA VAL A 28 -11.07 8.74 -4.48
C VAL A 28 -11.00 7.57 -5.48
N SER A 29 -9.89 6.83 -5.46
CA SER A 29 -9.71 5.58 -6.20
C SER A 29 -9.61 4.41 -5.22
N TYR A 30 -10.22 3.29 -5.59
CA TYR A 30 -10.15 2.05 -4.83
C TYR A 30 -9.19 1.07 -5.49
N PHE A 31 -8.02 0.90 -4.88
CA PHE A 31 -6.97 0.01 -5.37
C PHE A 31 -7.19 -1.40 -4.84
N VAL A 32 -7.42 -2.35 -5.74
CA VAL A 32 -7.63 -3.77 -5.44
C VAL A 32 -6.34 -4.52 -5.77
N PHE A 33 -5.82 -5.30 -4.86
CA PHE A 33 -4.51 -5.95 -4.97
C PHE A 33 -4.49 -7.44 -4.62
N ASP A 34 -5.62 -8.00 -4.17
CA ASP A 34 -5.78 -9.43 -3.89
C ASP A 34 -7.25 -9.85 -4.02
N LEU A 35 -7.51 -11.15 -4.22
CA LEU A 35 -8.84 -11.74 -4.30
C LEU A 35 -8.94 -12.92 -3.32
N LEU A 36 -9.73 -12.75 -2.27
CA LEU A 36 -9.85 -13.74 -1.19
C LEU A 36 -11.03 -14.68 -1.35
N ALA A 37 -12.04 -14.27 -2.13
CA ALA A 37 -13.19 -15.10 -2.48
C ALA A 37 -13.74 -14.70 -3.85
N GLU A 38 -14.28 -15.65 -4.58
CA GLU A 38 -14.97 -15.45 -5.85
C GLU A 38 -16.28 -16.22 -5.84
N GLY A 39 -17.40 -15.52 -5.70
CA GLY A 39 -18.68 -16.15 -5.44
C GLY A 39 -18.64 -16.95 -4.13
N VAL A 40 -18.91 -18.25 -4.22
CA VAL A 40 -18.87 -19.18 -3.08
C VAL A 40 -17.47 -19.78 -2.83
N ASN A 41 -16.51 -19.51 -3.69
CA ASN A 41 -15.18 -20.11 -3.62
C ASN A 41 -14.26 -19.29 -2.71
N ASP A 42 -13.78 -19.90 -1.64
CA ASP A 42 -12.73 -19.34 -0.77
C ASP A 42 -11.36 -19.56 -1.41
N LEU A 43 -10.68 -18.47 -1.77
CA LEU A 43 -9.37 -18.49 -2.43
C LEU A 43 -8.20 -18.26 -1.47
N ARG A 44 -8.43 -18.13 -0.17
CA ARG A 44 -7.36 -17.85 0.80
C ARG A 44 -6.28 -18.91 0.84
N LYS A 45 -6.59 -20.16 0.51
CA LYS A 45 -5.63 -21.27 0.40
C LYS A 45 -4.96 -21.37 -0.98
N THR A 46 -5.37 -20.56 -1.94
CA THR A 46 -4.78 -20.50 -3.28
C THR A 46 -3.51 -19.65 -3.27
N PRO A 47 -2.45 -19.99 -4.05
CA PRO A 47 -1.26 -19.17 -4.21
C PRO A 47 -1.56 -17.75 -4.67
N LEU A 48 -0.75 -16.77 -4.22
CA LEU A 48 -0.97 -15.35 -4.51
C LEU A 48 -1.06 -15.04 -6.01
N LEU A 49 -0.16 -15.60 -6.83
CA LEU A 49 -0.18 -15.32 -8.29
C LEU A 49 -1.47 -15.81 -8.95
N GLU A 50 -1.99 -16.96 -8.54
CA GLU A 50 -3.26 -17.45 -9.07
C GLU A 50 -4.44 -16.54 -8.64
N ARG A 51 -4.44 -16.05 -7.40
CA ARG A 51 -5.46 -15.09 -6.93
C ARG A 51 -5.38 -13.79 -7.71
N LYS A 52 -4.16 -13.32 -8.02
CA LYS A 52 -3.94 -12.12 -8.83
C LYS A 52 -4.44 -12.30 -10.26
N ALA A 53 -4.12 -13.41 -10.91
CA ALA A 53 -4.60 -13.71 -12.27
C ALA A 53 -6.14 -13.74 -12.33
N ARG A 54 -6.80 -14.32 -11.32
CA ARG A 54 -8.28 -14.28 -11.20
C ARG A 54 -8.80 -12.87 -11.00
N LEU A 55 -8.14 -12.08 -10.13
CA LEU A 55 -8.49 -10.69 -9.89
C LEU A 55 -8.43 -9.84 -11.17
N GLU A 56 -7.35 -9.96 -11.92
CA GLU A 56 -7.16 -9.26 -13.19
C GLU A 56 -8.26 -9.62 -14.20
N LYS A 57 -8.57 -10.90 -14.32
CA LYS A 57 -9.65 -11.40 -15.18
C LYS A 57 -11.02 -10.86 -14.75
N LEU A 58 -11.30 -10.90 -13.44
CA LEU A 58 -12.57 -10.42 -12.86
C LEU A 58 -12.75 -8.92 -13.11
N LEU A 59 -11.68 -8.14 -12.97
CA LEU A 59 -11.70 -6.68 -13.07
C LEU A 59 -11.21 -6.14 -14.41
N ALA A 60 -11.06 -6.99 -15.45
CA ALA A 60 -10.56 -6.58 -16.77
C ALA A 60 -11.36 -5.44 -17.43
N LYS A 61 -12.65 -5.32 -17.11
CA LYS A 61 -13.54 -4.26 -17.60
C LYS A 61 -13.90 -3.21 -16.54
N ALA A 62 -13.25 -3.27 -15.38
CA ALA A 62 -13.52 -2.33 -14.31
C ALA A 62 -13.11 -0.90 -14.72
N LYS A 63 -13.95 0.06 -14.36
CA LYS A 63 -13.72 1.48 -14.59
C LYS A 63 -13.53 2.19 -13.26
N ALA A 64 -13.06 3.45 -13.32
CA ALA A 64 -12.99 4.30 -12.14
C ALA A 64 -14.32 4.23 -11.34
N PRO A 65 -14.24 4.23 -10.02
CA PRO A 65 -13.06 4.43 -9.18
C PRO A 65 -12.23 3.18 -8.89
N ILE A 66 -12.58 2.01 -9.42
CA ILE A 66 -11.89 0.74 -9.16
C ILE A 66 -10.65 0.62 -10.04
N ARG A 67 -9.50 0.32 -9.43
CA ARG A 67 -8.22 0.11 -10.09
C ARG A 67 -7.55 -1.15 -9.57
N VAL A 68 -7.08 -2.03 -10.46
CA VAL A 68 -6.19 -3.12 -10.07
C VAL A 68 -4.81 -2.55 -9.79
N SER A 69 -4.26 -2.85 -8.62
CA SER A 69 -2.91 -2.42 -8.27
C SER A 69 -1.88 -3.20 -9.10
N PRO A 70 -1.03 -2.52 -9.87
CA PRO A 70 0.01 -3.20 -10.65
C PRO A 70 1.01 -3.91 -9.73
N TYR A 71 1.68 -4.92 -10.25
CA TYR A 71 2.76 -5.63 -9.57
C TYR A 71 3.88 -5.97 -10.55
N PHE A 72 5.05 -6.27 -10.01
CA PHE A 72 6.23 -6.66 -10.76
C PHE A 72 6.73 -7.98 -10.20
N GLU A 73 7.18 -8.89 -11.06
CA GLU A 73 7.77 -10.16 -10.68
C GLU A 73 9.30 -10.06 -10.79
N GLY A 74 10.01 -10.40 -9.72
CA GLY A 74 11.47 -10.28 -9.66
C GLY A 74 11.96 -8.83 -9.55
N GLY A 75 13.29 -8.64 -9.68
CA GLY A 75 13.91 -7.32 -9.75
C GLY A 75 13.72 -6.42 -8.52
N GLY A 76 13.49 -6.98 -7.34
CA GLY A 76 13.14 -6.23 -6.13
C GLY A 76 14.03 -5.03 -5.84
N PRO A 77 15.38 -5.13 -5.88
CA PRO A 77 16.28 -4.00 -5.68
C PRO A 77 16.09 -2.88 -6.70
N ASP A 78 15.96 -3.22 -7.99
CA ASP A 78 15.79 -2.24 -9.07
C ASP A 78 14.43 -1.53 -8.98
N VAL A 79 13.39 -2.28 -8.64
CA VAL A 79 12.05 -1.73 -8.40
C VAL A 79 12.08 -0.76 -7.23
N LEU A 80 12.73 -1.13 -6.12
CA LEU A 80 12.84 -0.26 -4.94
C LEU A 80 13.60 1.03 -5.27
N GLU A 81 14.70 0.93 -6.02
CA GLU A 81 15.47 2.10 -6.45
C GLU A 81 14.66 3.02 -7.38
N ALA A 82 13.90 2.45 -8.32
CA ALA A 82 13.00 3.22 -9.18
C ALA A 82 11.91 3.94 -8.37
N PHE A 83 11.39 3.31 -7.32
CA PHE A 83 10.42 3.92 -6.40
C PHE A 83 11.04 5.05 -5.58
N ARG A 84 12.27 4.84 -5.09
CA ARG A 84 13.03 5.86 -4.36
C ARG A 84 13.26 7.11 -5.22
N LYS A 85 13.70 6.94 -6.47
CA LYS A 85 13.89 8.05 -7.43
C LYS A 85 12.60 8.84 -7.71
N LYS A 86 11.45 8.16 -7.66
CA LYS A 86 10.14 8.81 -7.83
C LYS A 86 9.59 9.42 -6.53
N GLY A 87 10.31 9.32 -5.43
CA GLY A 87 9.87 9.81 -4.12
C GLY A 87 8.61 9.12 -3.61
N LEU A 88 8.46 7.82 -3.89
CA LEU A 88 7.38 7.00 -3.36
C LEU A 88 7.77 6.43 -1.98
N GLU A 89 6.77 6.11 -1.16
CA GLU A 89 7.00 5.65 0.23
C GLU A 89 7.76 4.32 0.32
N GLY A 90 7.54 3.41 -0.62
CA GLY A 90 8.13 2.08 -0.64
C GLY A 90 7.29 1.06 -1.38
N VAL A 91 7.62 -0.21 -1.18
CA VAL A 91 6.96 -1.34 -1.83
C VAL A 91 6.51 -2.37 -0.80
N VAL A 92 5.53 -3.19 -1.16
CA VAL A 92 5.19 -4.40 -0.43
C VAL A 92 5.64 -5.60 -1.25
N SER A 93 6.74 -6.23 -0.81
CA SER A 93 7.21 -7.49 -1.40
C SER A 93 6.34 -8.63 -0.89
N LYS A 94 5.87 -9.48 -1.79
CA LYS A 94 4.95 -10.58 -1.47
C LYS A 94 5.47 -11.87 -2.05
N LYS A 95 5.50 -12.94 -1.24
CA LYS A 95 5.91 -14.27 -1.72
C LYS A 95 4.85 -14.82 -2.68
N ALA A 96 5.23 -15.01 -3.95
CA ALA A 96 4.35 -15.40 -5.06
C ALA A 96 3.53 -16.67 -4.80
N SER A 97 4.16 -17.69 -4.20
CA SER A 97 3.55 -18.98 -3.86
C SER A 97 2.78 -18.98 -2.53
N SER A 98 2.70 -17.85 -1.82
CA SER A 98 2.06 -17.84 -0.50
C SER A 98 0.54 -17.90 -0.59
N THR A 99 -0.05 -18.62 0.34
CA THR A 99 -1.47 -18.53 0.67
C THR A 99 -1.74 -17.26 1.45
N TYR A 100 -3.00 -16.85 1.56
CA TYR A 100 -3.37 -15.70 2.38
C TYR A 100 -3.27 -16.05 3.87
N GLN A 101 -2.63 -15.17 4.62
CA GLN A 101 -2.56 -15.23 6.07
C GLN A 101 -3.10 -13.93 6.66
N SER A 102 -4.04 -14.05 7.59
CA SER A 102 -4.51 -12.89 8.34
C SER A 102 -3.43 -12.41 9.31
N GLY A 103 -3.26 -11.10 9.41
CA GLY A 103 -2.26 -10.49 10.29
C GLY A 103 -0.86 -10.40 9.68
N ARG A 104 0.15 -10.20 10.55
CA ARG A 104 1.55 -10.06 10.12
C ARG A 104 2.15 -11.41 9.79
N SER A 105 2.83 -11.51 8.65
CA SER A 105 3.55 -12.71 8.23
C SER A 105 4.81 -12.35 7.45
N ASN A 106 5.76 -13.28 7.36
CA ASN A 106 6.95 -13.11 6.54
C ASN A 106 6.68 -13.28 5.02
N ALA A 107 5.44 -13.62 4.65
CA ALA A 107 5.05 -13.72 3.25
C ALA A 107 4.82 -12.34 2.59
N TRP A 108 4.56 -11.29 3.39
CA TRP A 108 4.37 -9.92 2.94
C TRP A 108 5.27 -8.98 3.74
N LEU A 109 6.21 -8.34 3.07
CA LEU A 109 7.20 -7.47 3.69
C LEU A 109 7.03 -6.04 3.17
N LYS A 110 6.74 -5.09 4.06
CA LYS A 110 6.76 -3.67 3.73
C LYS A 110 8.21 -3.18 3.74
N ILE A 111 8.71 -2.75 2.60
CA ILE A 111 10.05 -2.21 2.40
C ILE A 111 9.88 -0.72 2.10
N LYS A 112 10.36 0.14 3.00
CA LYS A 112 10.28 1.58 2.84
C LYS A 112 11.45 2.11 2.02
N CYS A 113 11.18 3.10 1.16
CA CYS A 113 12.23 3.94 0.63
C CYS A 113 12.66 4.88 1.76
N VAL A 114 13.89 4.73 2.24
CA VAL A 114 14.44 5.62 3.27
C VAL A 114 14.69 6.97 2.61
N ASN A 115 14.06 8.01 3.15
CA ASN A 115 14.40 9.39 2.85
C ASN A 115 15.13 9.93 4.09
N GLU A 116 16.34 10.42 3.92
CA GLU A 116 17.11 11.09 4.96
C GLU A 116 16.88 12.59 4.81
N GLN A 117 16.63 13.26 5.92
CA GLN A 117 16.51 14.71 6.01
C GLN A 117 17.06 15.16 7.34
N GLU A 118 17.85 16.20 7.32
CA GLU A 118 18.36 16.83 8.53
C GLU A 118 17.29 17.77 9.10
N PHE A 119 17.10 17.71 10.43
CA PHE A 119 16.20 18.56 11.17
C PHE A 119 16.93 19.15 12.38
N VAL A 120 16.68 20.42 12.66
CA VAL A 120 17.08 21.03 13.93
C VAL A 120 16.04 20.64 14.98
N ILE A 121 16.48 19.94 16.02
CA ILE A 121 15.60 19.57 17.14
C ILE A 121 15.45 20.82 18.02
N ILE A 122 14.25 21.34 18.12
CA ILE A 122 13.92 22.51 18.96
C ILE A 122 13.20 22.13 20.26
N GLY A 123 12.83 20.86 20.41
CA GLY A 123 12.16 20.36 21.59
C GLY A 123 11.82 18.88 21.50
N TYR A 124 11.26 18.34 22.56
CA TYR A 124 10.77 16.98 22.60
C TYR A 124 9.52 16.87 23.48
N GLN A 125 8.70 15.89 23.18
CA GLN A 125 7.56 15.53 24.01
C GLN A 125 7.92 14.35 24.92
N PRO A 126 7.74 14.45 26.24
CA PRO A 126 7.98 13.34 27.17
C PRO A 126 7.09 12.13 26.84
N SER A 127 7.63 10.93 27.03
CA SER A 127 6.85 9.70 26.83
C SER A 127 6.22 9.25 28.15
N LEU A 128 4.93 8.92 28.10
CA LEU A 128 4.22 8.29 29.22
C LEU A 128 4.39 6.76 29.26
N LYS A 129 5.14 6.18 28.29
CA LYS A 129 5.28 4.72 28.11
C LYS A 129 6.71 4.19 28.34
N GLY A 130 7.48 4.81 29.23
CA GLY A 130 8.83 4.34 29.60
C GLY A 130 9.92 4.51 28.55
N ARG A 131 9.69 5.28 27.47
CA ARG A 131 10.71 5.73 26.51
C ARG A 131 11.25 7.08 26.96
N ALA A 132 12.46 7.46 26.53
CA ALA A 132 13.05 8.76 26.85
C ALA A 132 12.17 9.93 26.33
N PHE A 133 11.57 9.78 25.15
CA PHE A 133 10.66 10.77 24.57
C PHE A 133 9.60 10.07 23.66
N ALA A 134 8.49 10.74 23.42
CA ALA A 134 7.43 10.29 22.52
C ALA A 134 7.66 10.76 21.09
N SER A 135 8.05 12.02 20.90
CA SER A 135 8.38 12.64 19.61
C SER A 135 9.42 13.75 19.78
N LEU A 136 10.14 14.04 18.71
CA LEU A 136 10.99 15.22 18.55
C LEU A 136 10.23 16.29 17.80
N MET A 137 10.49 17.56 18.11
CA MET A 137 9.93 18.73 17.45
C MET A 137 11.06 19.58 16.85
#